data_bdef9262e98bcde217e9a6af2c67cb2b
#
_entry.id   bdef9262e98bcde217e9a6af2c67cb2b
#
_cell.length_a   1.000
_cell.length_b   1.000
_cell.length_c   1.000
_cell.angle_alpha   90.00
_cell.angle_beta   90.00
_cell.angle_gamma   90.00
#
_symmetry.space_group_name_H-M   'P 1'
#
loop_
_entity.id
_entity.type
_entity.pdbx_description
1 polymer ?
#
loop_
_entity_poly.entity_id
_entity_poly.type
_entity_poly.pdbx_seq_one_letter_code
_entity_poly.pdbx_strand_id
1 'polypeptide(L)'
;VGSEMCIRDRRYTKTFLDQTETFSLGIFPETQREMLNYMGTVSGRTEDKIAKSGLTESLVDGAPVFEESRMTFVCRKLFAQPMEEAAFLDQKTVDSWYPDKDFHTLYIAEIEKVLVK
;
A
#
# COMPACT_ATOMS: atom_id res chain seq x y z
N VAL A 1 -0.76 17.58 5.66
CA VAL A 1 -0.08 16.28 5.65
C VAL A 1 -1.00 15.31 6.34
N GLY A 2 -1.01 14.09 5.98
CA GLY A 2 -1.97 13.23 6.62
C GLY A 2 -1.54 11.80 6.77
N SER A 3 -0.57 11.34 5.99
CA SER A 3 -0.30 9.91 5.99
C SER A 3 1.15 9.63 5.62
N GLU A 4 1.69 8.61 6.24
CA GLU A 4 2.97 8.04 5.85
C GLU A 4 2.83 6.53 5.76
N MET A 5 3.55 5.91 4.86
CA MET A 5 3.60 4.47 4.72
C MET A 5 4.89 4.04 4.04
N CYS A 6 5.23 2.77 4.17
CA CYS A 6 6.37 2.23 3.45
C CYS A 6 6.01 0.89 2.80
N ILE A 7 6.59 0.64 1.64
CA ILE A 7 6.37 -0.58 0.88
C ILE A 7 7.72 -1.15 0.48
N ARG A 8 7.90 -2.45 0.71
CA ARG A 8 9.13 -3.15 0.33
C ARG A 8 9.24 -3.20 -1.19
N ASP A 9 10.43 -2.95 -1.71
CA ASP A 9 10.68 -2.79 -3.15
C ASP A 9 10.26 -3.98 -4.01
N ARG A 10 10.26 -5.20 -3.46
CA ARG A 10 9.86 -6.40 -4.20
C ARG A 10 8.35 -6.56 -4.37
N ARG A 11 7.53 -5.78 -3.67
CA ARG A 11 6.07 -5.90 -3.74
C ARG A 11 5.55 -5.36 -5.06
N TYR A 12 4.63 -6.12 -5.68
CA TYR A 12 4.05 -5.73 -6.96
C TYR A 12 3.26 -4.42 -6.87
N THR A 13 2.62 -4.17 -5.73
CA THR A 13 1.88 -2.92 -5.47
C THR A 13 2.74 -1.68 -5.71
N LYS A 14 4.02 -1.75 -5.39
CA LYS A 14 4.94 -0.62 -5.56
C LYS A 14 5.02 -0.17 -7.02
N THR A 15 4.95 -1.09 -7.98
CA THR A 15 5.02 -0.73 -9.40
C THR A 15 3.87 0.17 -9.81
N PHE A 16 2.68 -0.05 -9.26
CA PHE A 16 1.51 0.78 -9.52
C PHE A 16 1.60 2.10 -8.78
N LEU A 17 2.00 2.06 -7.52
CA LEU A 17 2.11 3.27 -6.70
C LEU A 17 3.13 4.25 -7.28
N ASP A 18 4.24 3.78 -7.83
CA ASP A 18 5.26 4.64 -8.42
C ASP A 18 4.79 5.29 -9.73
N GLN A 19 3.79 4.71 -10.40
CA GLN A 19 3.27 5.20 -11.67
C GLN A 19 2.10 6.18 -11.50
N THR A 20 1.57 6.33 -10.29
CA THR A 20 0.39 7.16 -10.04
C THR A 20 0.71 8.30 -9.09
N GLU A 21 -0.04 9.39 -9.21
CA GLU A 21 0.05 10.53 -8.30
C GLU A 21 -0.82 10.34 -7.07
N THR A 22 -1.93 9.64 -7.22
CA THR A 22 -2.91 9.41 -6.17
C THR A 22 -3.07 7.93 -5.87
N PHE A 23 -3.45 7.63 -4.64
CA PHE A 23 -3.76 6.27 -4.21
C PHE A 23 -4.80 6.31 -3.09
N SER A 24 -5.30 5.14 -2.70
CA SER A 24 -6.22 5.05 -1.58
C SER A 24 -5.72 4.07 -0.52
N LEU A 25 -6.14 4.33 0.72
CA LEU A 25 -5.93 3.41 1.84
C LEU A 25 -7.32 3.04 2.37
N GLY A 26 -7.68 1.77 2.24
CA GLY A 26 -8.97 1.27 2.68
C GLY A 26 -8.87 0.57 4.02
N ILE A 27 -9.80 0.87 4.91
CA ILE A 27 -9.96 0.20 6.20
C ILE A 27 -11.23 -0.63 6.11
N PHE A 28 -11.09 -1.93 6.31
CA PHE A 28 -12.19 -2.88 6.17
C PHE A 28 -12.70 -3.34 7.53
N PRO A 29 -13.99 -3.74 7.62
CA PRO A 29 -14.49 -4.33 8.85
C PRO A 29 -13.83 -5.68 9.13
N GLU A 30 -13.87 -6.12 10.37
CA GLU A 30 -13.26 -7.38 10.81
C GLU A 30 -13.77 -8.60 10.04
N THR A 31 -14.99 -8.53 9.55
CA THR A 31 -15.60 -9.61 8.74
C THR A 31 -14.84 -9.85 7.42
N GLN A 32 -13.99 -8.92 7.00
CA GLN A 32 -13.18 -9.03 5.80
C GLN A 32 -11.75 -9.50 6.06
N ARG A 33 -11.47 -9.99 7.26
CA ARG A 33 -10.11 -10.41 7.64
C ARG A 33 -9.52 -11.48 6.71
N GLU A 34 -10.33 -12.46 6.34
CA GLU A 34 -9.87 -13.52 5.42
C GLU A 34 -9.48 -12.97 4.06
N MET A 35 -10.28 -12.05 3.54
CA MET A 35 -9.98 -11.37 2.27
C MET A 35 -8.66 -10.61 2.38
N LEU A 36 -8.44 -9.87 3.46
CA LEU A 36 -7.20 -9.12 3.67
C LEU A 36 -5.98 -10.05 3.75
N ASN A 37 -6.12 -11.17 4.45
CA ASN A 37 -5.05 -12.17 4.51
C ASN A 37 -4.73 -12.73 3.12
N TYR A 38 -5.75 -13.05 2.33
CA TYR A 38 -5.58 -13.49 0.96
C TYR A 38 -4.82 -12.43 0.13
N MET A 39 -5.23 -11.17 0.20
CA MET A 39 -4.58 -10.09 -0.54
C MET A 39 -3.10 -9.91 -0.15
N GLY A 40 -2.77 -10.18 1.11
CA GLY A 40 -1.40 -10.06 1.61
C GLY A 40 -0.52 -11.27 1.31
N THR A 41 -1.09 -12.44 1.04
CA THR A 41 -0.32 -13.68 0.85
C THR A 41 -0.08 -14.04 -0.62
N VAL A 42 -0.91 -13.51 -1.53
CA VAL A 42 -0.85 -13.83 -2.96
C VAL A 42 -0.35 -12.63 -3.74
N SER A 43 0.48 -12.87 -4.76
CA SER A 43 0.99 -11.80 -5.63
C SER A 43 0.03 -11.53 -6.77
N GLY A 44 -0.21 -10.25 -7.06
CA GLY A 44 -0.96 -9.84 -8.25
C GLY A 44 -0.25 -10.18 -9.56
N ARG A 45 1.05 -10.55 -9.50
CA ARG A 45 1.80 -11.05 -10.67
C ARG A 45 1.32 -12.43 -11.11
N THR A 46 0.77 -13.22 -10.18
CA THR A 46 0.38 -14.61 -10.44
C THR A 46 -1.11 -14.81 -10.59
N GLU A 47 -1.93 -13.89 -10.06
CA GLU A 47 -3.39 -13.99 -10.22
C GLU A 47 -4.07 -12.63 -10.04
N ASP A 48 -5.27 -12.51 -10.59
CA ASP A 48 -6.11 -11.33 -10.42
C ASP A 48 -6.79 -11.39 -9.05
N LYS A 49 -6.16 -10.77 -8.06
CA LYS A 49 -6.64 -10.79 -6.68
C LYS A 49 -7.96 -10.06 -6.50
N ILE A 50 -8.15 -8.96 -7.22
CA ILE A 50 -9.38 -8.16 -7.12
C ILE A 50 -10.57 -8.97 -7.59
N ALA A 51 -10.46 -9.63 -8.75
CA ALA A 51 -11.54 -10.47 -9.27
C ALA A 51 -11.88 -11.62 -8.31
N LYS A 52 -10.86 -12.23 -7.71
CA LYS A 52 -11.06 -13.37 -6.80
C LYS A 52 -11.52 -12.97 -5.40
N SER A 53 -11.24 -11.73 -4.98
CA SER A 53 -11.60 -11.27 -3.64
C SER A 53 -13.08 -11.01 -3.45
N GLY A 54 -13.82 -10.81 -4.55
CA GLY A 54 -15.23 -10.41 -4.49
C GLY A 54 -15.45 -8.94 -4.18
N LEU A 55 -14.39 -8.13 -4.14
CA LEU A 55 -14.50 -6.70 -3.89
C LEU A 55 -15.01 -5.95 -5.11
N THR A 56 -15.77 -4.88 -4.86
CA THR A 56 -16.29 -3.99 -5.89
C THR A 56 -15.41 -2.74 -5.97
N GLU A 57 -14.70 -2.59 -7.09
CA GLU A 57 -13.82 -1.45 -7.31
C GLU A 57 -14.54 -0.31 -8.00
N SER A 58 -14.27 0.91 -7.55
CA SER A 58 -14.69 2.13 -8.24
C SER A 58 -13.55 3.14 -8.19
N LEU A 59 -13.70 4.27 -8.89
CA LEU A 59 -12.68 5.31 -8.92
C LEU A 59 -13.20 6.58 -8.24
N VAL A 60 -12.36 7.17 -7.38
CA VAL A 60 -12.60 8.48 -6.76
C VAL A 60 -11.36 9.34 -7.00
N ASP A 61 -11.53 10.43 -7.75
CA ASP A 61 -10.43 11.34 -8.13
C ASP A 61 -9.25 10.59 -8.76
N GLY A 62 -9.54 9.55 -9.53
CA GLY A 62 -8.53 8.75 -10.20
C GLY A 62 -7.90 7.64 -9.35
N ALA A 63 -8.22 7.56 -8.07
CA ALA A 63 -7.72 6.51 -7.19
C ALA A 63 -8.74 5.37 -7.09
N PRO A 64 -8.31 4.11 -7.17
CA PRO A 64 -9.21 2.98 -6.98
C PRO A 64 -9.62 2.87 -5.51
N VAL A 65 -10.92 2.68 -5.28
CA VAL A 65 -11.48 2.46 -3.95
C VAL A 65 -12.37 1.24 -3.99
N PHE A 66 -12.59 0.63 -2.83
CA PHE A 66 -13.47 -0.55 -2.72
C PHE A 66 -14.71 -0.19 -1.92
N GLU A 67 -15.87 -0.53 -2.48
CA GLU A 67 -17.15 -0.21 -1.83
C GLU A 67 -17.33 -0.91 -0.49
N GLU A 68 -16.69 -2.06 -0.31
CA GLU A 68 -16.76 -2.85 0.92
C GLU A 68 -15.92 -2.26 2.06
N SER A 69 -15.09 -1.25 1.80
CA SER A 69 -14.30 -0.61 2.86
C SER A 69 -15.19 0.21 3.77
N ARG A 70 -14.91 0.18 5.06
CA ARG A 70 -15.61 0.95 6.09
C ARG A 70 -15.18 2.42 6.06
N MET A 71 -13.92 2.67 5.77
CA MET A 71 -13.36 4.00 5.64
C MET A 71 -12.28 3.96 4.57
N THR A 72 -12.21 4.99 3.75
CA THR A 72 -11.19 5.10 2.71
C THR A 72 -10.57 6.48 2.73
N PHE A 73 -9.26 6.53 2.76
CA PHE A 73 -8.49 7.76 2.60
C PHE A 73 -8.01 7.84 1.16
N VAL A 74 -8.38 8.92 0.46
CA VAL A 74 -7.87 9.20 -0.88
C VAL A 74 -6.70 10.16 -0.73
N CYS A 75 -5.53 9.75 -1.18
CA CYS A 75 -4.27 10.42 -0.89
C CYS A 75 -3.56 10.85 -2.17
N ARG A 76 -2.82 11.96 -2.10
CA ARG A 76 -1.93 12.42 -3.16
C ARG A 76 -0.49 12.36 -2.65
N LYS A 77 0.39 11.71 -3.40
CA LYS A 77 1.79 11.59 -3.01
C LYS A 77 2.48 12.96 -2.97
N LEU A 78 3.19 13.21 -1.89
CA LEU A 78 4.01 14.40 -1.72
C LEU A 78 5.51 14.08 -1.77
N PHE A 79 5.88 12.85 -1.35
CA PHE A 79 7.28 12.48 -1.17
C PHE A 79 7.43 10.97 -1.29
N ALA A 80 8.50 10.53 -1.93
CA ALA A 80 8.86 9.12 -2.01
C ALA A 80 10.39 9.01 -1.86
N GLN A 81 10.84 8.23 -0.89
CA GLN A 81 12.26 8.06 -0.60
C GLN A 81 12.56 6.58 -0.33
N PRO A 82 13.35 5.92 -1.18
CA PRO A 82 13.86 4.60 -0.84
C PRO A 82 14.73 4.66 0.40
N MET A 83 14.60 3.69 1.30
CA MET A 83 15.50 3.56 2.43
C MET A 83 16.86 3.13 1.91
N GLU A 84 17.92 3.84 2.32
CA GLU A 84 19.28 3.54 1.91
C GLU A 84 20.01 2.83 3.05
N GLU A 85 20.83 1.83 2.72
CA GLU A 85 21.59 1.07 3.72
C GLU A 85 22.44 1.98 4.60
N ALA A 86 23.06 3.00 4.01
CA ALA A 86 23.89 3.95 4.73
C ALA A 86 23.16 4.76 5.80
N ALA A 87 21.84 4.85 5.72
CA ALA A 87 21.02 5.58 6.69
C ALA A 87 20.68 4.75 7.93
N PHE A 88 20.91 3.43 7.90
CA PHE A 88 20.67 2.57 9.06
C PHE A 88 21.78 2.75 10.08
N LEU A 89 21.40 2.97 11.34
CA LEU A 89 22.32 3.16 12.44
C LEU A 89 22.78 1.85 13.08
N ASP A 90 22.05 0.76 12.80
CA ASP A 90 22.32 -0.56 13.35
C ASP A 90 22.39 -1.60 12.22
N GLN A 91 23.58 -2.13 11.98
CA GLN A 91 23.80 -3.13 10.94
C GLN A 91 23.03 -4.43 11.20
N LYS A 92 22.77 -4.77 12.45
CA LYS A 92 21.99 -5.98 12.79
C LYS A 92 20.56 -5.90 12.26
N THR A 93 19.99 -4.71 12.23
CA THR A 93 18.66 -4.48 11.65
C THR A 93 18.66 -4.80 10.17
N VAL A 94 19.68 -4.35 9.44
CA VAL A 94 19.80 -4.64 8.00
C VAL A 94 19.95 -6.13 7.77
N ASP A 95 20.82 -6.80 8.52
CA ASP A 95 21.09 -8.23 8.35
C ASP A 95 19.86 -9.08 8.66
N SER A 96 19.05 -8.68 9.66
CA SER A 96 17.87 -9.43 10.08
C SER A 96 16.66 -9.20 9.18
N TRP A 97 16.40 -7.96 8.77
CA TRP A 97 15.18 -7.59 8.07
C TRP A 97 15.35 -7.44 6.56
N TYR A 98 16.58 -7.18 6.11
CA TYR A 98 16.86 -6.96 4.70
C TYR A 98 18.09 -7.77 4.23
N PRO A 99 18.07 -9.10 4.39
CA PRO A 99 19.21 -9.92 3.96
C PRO A 99 19.49 -9.83 2.45
N ASP A 100 18.45 -9.56 1.65
CA ASP A 100 18.54 -9.44 0.20
C ASP A 100 18.66 -7.97 -0.26
N LYS A 101 18.80 -7.03 0.67
CA LYS A 101 18.90 -5.60 0.38
C LYS A 101 17.64 -5.03 -0.32
N ASP A 102 16.51 -5.67 -0.18
CA ASP A 102 15.23 -5.24 -0.75
C ASP A 102 14.50 -4.27 0.20
N PHE A 103 15.05 -3.08 0.38
CA PHE A 103 14.57 -2.10 1.34
C PHE A 103 13.18 -1.60 1.02
N HIS A 104 12.53 -0.99 2.03
CA HIS A 104 11.26 -0.31 1.84
C HIS A 104 11.48 1.06 1.20
N THR A 105 10.46 1.55 0.50
CA THR A 105 10.36 2.95 0.10
C THR A 105 9.34 3.63 0.98
N LEU A 106 9.70 4.77 1.57
CA LEU A 106 8.81 5.58 2.40
C LEU A 106 8.05 6.56 1.51
N TYR A 107 6.74 6.61 1.69
CA TYR A 107 5.86 7.56 1.01
C TYR A 107 5.19 8.46 2.03
N ILE A 108 5.15 9.75 1.74
CA ILE A 108 4.37 10.72 2.53
C ILE A 108 3.33 11.31 1.58
N ALA A 109 2.09 11.36 2.04
CA ALA A 109 0.97 11.79 1.21
C ALA A 109 0.03 12.73 1.97
N GLU A 110 -0.63 13.58 1.21
CA GLU A 110 -1.73 14.41 1.70
C GLU A 110 -3.03 13.62 1.60
N ILE A 111 -3.80 13.60 2.66
CA ILE A 111 -5.16 13.04 2.62
C ILE A 111 -6.07 14.11 2.04
N GLU A 112 -6.59 13.87 0.85
CA GLU A 112 -7.46 14.81 0.15
C GLU A 112 -8.93 14.58 0.44
N LYS A 113 -9.34 13.32 0.64
CA LYS A 113 -10.71 12.93 0.97
C LYS A 113 -10.73 11.79 1.95
N VAL A 114 -11.75 11.79 2.80
CA VAL A 114 -12.07 10.67 3.69
C VAL A 114 -13.49 10.24 3.38
N LEU A 115 -13.66 8.98 2.97
CA LEU A 115 -14.96 8.38 2.69
C LEU A 115 -15.29 7.44 3.83
N VAL A 116 -16.45 7.64 4.44
CA VAL A 116 -16.91 6.87 5.60
C VAL A 116 -18.28 6.27 5.34
N LYS A 117 -18.44 5.02 5.72
CA LYS A 117 -19.73 4.32 5.63
C LYS A 117 -20.32 4.03 7.00
#